data_0757ac3626dc77090c308941963e5c2c
#
_entry.id   0757ac3626dc77090c308941963e5c2c
#
_cell.length_a   1.000
_cell.length_b   1.000
_cell.length_c   1.000
_cell.angle_alpha   90.00
_cell.angle_beta   90.00
_cell.angle_gamma   90.00
#
_symmetry.space_group_name_H-M   'P 1'
#
loop_
_entity.id
_entity.type
_entity.pdbx_description
1 polymer ?
#
loop_
_entity_poly.entity_id
_entity_poly.type
_entity_poly.pdbx_seq_one_letter_code
_entity_poly.pdbx_strand_id
1 'polypeptide(L)'
;AASDVYKRQILLIGTKDNGIKRIDIQTKTYKDILPQQKKSPLYTRNIIRMTKEKVWIGTFNGIYLYDIQNDTIMSIQQNKSDLYSLSSNAIKELYKDQEGGIWVCTDNGGISYSPPYSKFKRHYNIPGQRTLNGDIIHDICIDKNNNLWIGTEDAGLNKLNMKDHSYTSFNDMKGLSQNCIHGLASIDNHLWIGTHANGIDLMDIRTEKIIKHYTISVNPYANKNDIIVYLYKLQNNDLLVATALGVYQYLSLIHISEPTR
;
A
#
# COMPACT_ATOMS: atom_id res chain seq x y z
N ALA A 1 3.50 -43.01 21.94
CA ALA A 1 3.36 -42.12 20.74
C ALA A 1 1.92 -42.10 20.19
N ALA A 2 0.91 -42.38 20.97
CA ALA A 2 -0.51 -42.36 20.56
C ALA A 2 -1.33 -41.22 21.22
N SER A 3 -0.66 -40.25 21.89
CA SER A 3 -1.37 -39.20 22.64
C SER A 3 -1.59 -37.89 21.89
N ASP A 4 -1.17 -37.73 20.64
CA ASP A 4 -1.25 -36.46 19.89
C ASP A 4 -2.44 -36.34 18.92
N VAL A 5 -3.27 -37.38 18.81
CA VAL A 5 -4.38 -37.43 17.83
C VAL A 5 -5.69 -36.77 18.36
N TYR A 6 -5.79 -36.46 19.63
CA TYR A 6 -7.03 -35.96 20.27
C TYR A 6 -6.95 -34.50 20.77
N LYS A 7 -6.11 -33.64 20.18
CA LYS A 7 -6.11 -32.25 20.56
C LYS A 7 -7.34 -31.52 19.99
N ARG A 8 -8.32 -31.28 20.87
CA ARG A 8 -9.46 -30.36 20.80
C ARG A 8 -10.21 -30.35 19.46
N GLN A 9 -11.21 -31.20 19.37
CA GLN A 9 -12.19 -31.09 18.29
C GLN A 9 -13.12 -29.90 18.58
N ILE A 10 -12.90 -28.81 17.82
CA ILE A 10 -13.75 -27.64 17.85
C ILE A 10 -14.72 -27.72 16.69
N LEU A 11 -16.01 -27.64 16.96
CA LEU A 11 -17.06 -27.54 15.97
C LEU A 11 -17.54 -26.08 15.88
N LEU A 12 -17.57 -25.52 14.66
CA LEU A 12 -18.15 -24.21 14.38
C LEU A 12 -19.51 -24.41 13.73
N ILE A 13 -20.54 -23.81 14.32
CA ILE A 13 -21.91 -23.88 13.83
C ILE A 13 -22.39 -22.47 13.48
N GLY A 14 -22.64 -22.24 12.20
CA GLY A 14 -23.34 -21.05 11.72
C GLY A 14 -24.84 -21.22 11.86
N THR A 15 -25.53 -20.21 12.31
CA THR A 15 -26.99 -20.20 12.47
C THR A 15 -27.61 -19.13 11.58
N LYS A 16 -28.91 -19.27 11.33
CA LYS A 16 -29.68 -18.29 10.56
C LYS A 16 -29.85 -16.97 11.31
N ASP A 17 -30.14 -17.03 12.61
CA ASP A 17 -30.58 -15.86 13.37
C ASP A 17 -29.73 -15.60 14.62
N ASN A 18 -28.89 -16.56 15.04
CA ASN A 18 -28.15 -16.51 16.31
C ASN A 18 -26.62 -16.46 16.15
N GLY A 19 -26.14 -15.96 15.00
CA GLY A 19 -24.70 -15.80 14.76
C GLY A 19 -23.94 -17.13 14.65
N ILE A 20 -22.73 -17.19 15.21
CA ILE A 20 -21.84 -18.36 15.11
C ILE A 20 -21.48 -18.83 16.48
N LYS A 21 -21.59 -20.14 16.66
CA LYS A 21 -21.25 -20.84 17.91
C LYS A 21 -20.00 -21.69 17.73
N ARG A 22 -19.09 -21.59 18.69
CA ARG A 22 -17.96 -22.49 18.84
C ARG A 22 -18.27 -23.50 19.93
N ILE A 23 -18.23 -24.77 19.60
CA ILE A 23 -18.47 -25.88 20.54
C ILE A 23 -17.15 -26.61 20.72
N ASP A 24 -16.76 -26.81 21.96
CA ASP A 24 -15.72 -27.74 22.36
C ASP A 24 -16.37 -29.10 22.63
N ILE A 25 -16.07 -30.08 21.77
CA ILE A 25 -16.70 -31.41 21.84
C ILE A 25 -16.25 -32.18 23.08
N GLN A 26 -15.05 -31.95 23.61
CA GLN A 26 -14.52 -32.65 24.78
C GLN A 26 -15.18 -32.16 26.06
N THR A 27 -15.25 -30.84 26.21
CA THR A 27 -15.85 -30.23 27.42
C THR A 27 -17.37 -30.10 27.34
N LYS A 28 -17.94 -30.30 26.14
CA LYS A 28 -19.38 -30.09 25.85
C LYS A 28 -19.85 -28.68 26.16
N THR A 29 -18.93 -27.70 26.09
CA THR A 29 -19.23 -26.28 26.29
C THR A 29 -19.36 -25.56 24.97
N TYR A 30 -20.15 -24.50 24.92
CA TYR A 30 -20.22 -23.63 23.74
C TYR A 30 -19.99 -22.17 24.09
N LYS A 31 -19.52 -21.42 23.11
CA LYS A 31 -19.30 -19.99 23.17
C LYS A 31 -19.83 -19.33 21.89
N ASP A 32 -20.52 -18.20 22.06
CA ASP A 32 -20.89 -17.35 20.92
C ASP A 32 -19.68 -16.54 20.47
N ILE A 33 -19.22 -16.74 19.21
CA ILE A 33 -18.10 -15.99 18.64
C ILE A 33 -18.58 -14.71 17.95
N LEU A 34 -19.75 -14.75 17.34
CA LEU A 34 -20.44 -13.60 16.79
C LEU A 34 -21.87 -13.61 17.30
N PRO A 35 -22.15 -12.88 18.37
CA PRO A 35 -23.50 -12.76 18.88
C PRO A 35 -24.37 -11.94 17.88
N GLN A 36 -25.63 -12.26 17.84
CA GLN A 36 -26.62 -11.54 17.04
C GLN A 36 -26.56 -10.04 17.30
N GLN A 37 -26.35 -9.24 16.28
CA GLN A 37 -26.51 -7.80 16.39
C GLN A 37 -28.01 -7.44 16.28
N LYS A 38 -28.54 -6.65 17.23
CA LYS A 38 -29.96 -6.27 17.30
C LYS A 38 -30.55 -5.62 16.03
N LYS A 39 -29.72 -5.18 15.09
CA LYS A 39 -30.12 -4.46 13.86
C LYS A 39 -29.86 -5.20 12.54
N SER A 40 -29.17 -6.33 12.55
CA SER A 40 -28.91 -7.12 11.33
C SER A 40 -28.75 -8.58 11.71
N PRO A 41 -29.63 -9.47 11.26
CA PRO A 41 -29.47 -10.91 11.49
C PRO A 41 -28.17 -11.37 10.82
N LEU A 42 -27.29 -11.94 11.61
CA LEU A 42 -26.02 -12.48 11.13
C LEU A 42 -26.28 -13.87 10.53
N TYR A 43 -26.84 -13.87 9.34
CA TYR A 43 -27.13 -15.08 8.61
C TYR A 43 -25.83 -15.69 8.06
N THR A 44 -25.37 -16.75 8.71
CA THR A 44 -24.18 -17.51 8.25
C THR A 44 -24.58 -18.43 7.11
N ARG A 45 -23.90 -18.30 5.98
CA ARG A 45 -24.14 -19.08 4.77
C ARG A 45 -23.12 -20.19 4.58
N ASN A 46 -21.85 -19.88 4.79
CA ASN A 46 -20.76 -20.77 4.48
C ASN A 46 -19.59 -20.59 5.48
N ILE A 47 -18.90 -21.69 5.79
CA ILE A 47 -17.70 -21.67 6.65
C ILE A 47 -16.63 -22.52 5.95
N ILE A 48 -15.50 -21.93 5.65
CA ILE A 48 -14.36 -22.63 5.05
C ILE A 48 -13.12 -22.56 5.95
N ARG A 49 -12.38 -23.65 6.02
CA ARG A 49 -11.12 -23.72 6.76
C ARG A 49 -9.96 -23.26 5.88
N MET A 50 -9.22 -22.27 6.34
CA MET A 50 -8.02 -21.77 5.64
C MET A 50 -6.76 -22.48 6.10
N THR A 51 -6.55 -22.54 7.41
CA THR A 51 -5.47 -23.27 8.08
C THR A 51 -6.04 -24.08 9.25
N LYS A 52 -5.18 -24.72 10.04
CA LYS A 52 -5.63 -25.40 11.27
C LYS A 52 -6.28 -24.43 12.26
N GLU A 53 -5.81 -23.18 12.29
CA GLU A 53 -6.22 -22.16 13.26
C GLU A 53 -7.17 -21.10 12.68
N LYS A 54 -7.21 -20.90 11.35
CA LYS A 54 -7.95 -19.81 10.70
C LYS A 54 -9.11 -20.30 9.88
N VAL A 55 -10.25 -19.64 10.03
CA VAL A 55 -11.52 -19.94 9.35
C VAL A 55 -12.10 -18.67 8.73
N TRP A 56 -12.62 -18.79 7.54
CA TRP A 56 -13.42 -17.74 6.89
C TRP A 56 -14.90 -18.09 6.98
N ILE A 57 -15.72 -17.12 7.33
CA ILE A 57 -17.14 -17.27 7.59
C ILE A 57 -17.89 -16.27 6.74
N GLY A 58 -18.62 -16.74 5.74
CA GLY A 58 -19.45 -15.95 4.84
C GLY A 58 -20.84 -15.70 5.44
N THR A 59 -21.23 -14.43 5.49
CA THR A 59 -22.54 -14.02 6.05
C THR A 59 -23.25 -13.03 5.12
N PHE A 60 -24.47 -12.64 5.46
CA PHE A 60 -25.16 -11.52 4.77
C PHE A 60 -24.53 -10.14 5.04
N ASN A 61 -23.61 -10.05 6.00
CA ASN A 61 -22.95 -8.79 6.38
C ASN A 61 -21.42 -8.86 6.18
N GLY A 62 -20.98 -9.45 5.10
CA GLY A 62 -19.56 -9.60 4.77
C GLY A 62 -18.96 -10.93 5.22
N ILE A 63 -17.64 -10.97 5.21
CA ILE A 63 -16.84 -12.12 5.61
C ILE A 63 -16.23 -11.84 6.98
N TYR A 64 -16.23 -12.84 7.85
CA TYR A 64 -15.52 -12.80 9.12
C TYR A 64 -14.37 -13.79 9.11
N LEU A 65 -13.20 -13.30 9.50
CA LEU A 65 -11.98 -14.08 9.65
C LEU A 65 -11.81 -14.41 11.12
N TYR A 66 -11.95 -15.67 11.50
CA TYR A 66 -11.83 -16.11 12.86
C TYR A 66 -10.53 -16.88 13.08
N ASP A 67 -9.71 -16.42 14.02
CA ASP A 67 -8.53 -17.13 14.50
C ASP A 67 -8.93 -17.94 15.75
N ILE A 68 -8.92 -19.27 15.59
CA ILE A 68 -9.35 -20.21 16.63
C ILE A 68 -8.39 -20.21 17.83
N GLN A 69 -7.09 -20.01 17.57
CA GLN A 69 -6.06 -20.07 18.60
C GLN A 69 -6.08 -18.82 19.48
N ASN A 70 -6.13 -17.65 18.85
CA ASN A 70 -6.09 -16.36 19.53
C ASN A 70 -7.47 -15.86 19.93
N ASP A 71 -8.53 -16.56 19.51
CA ASP A 71 -9.94 -16.20 19.75
C ASP A 71 -10.27 -14.77 19.27
N THR A 72 -9.69 -14.37 18.14
CA THR A 72 -9.88 -13.04 17.55
C THR A 72 -10.67 -13.13 16.26
N ILE A 73 -11.44 -12.07 15.97
CA ILE A 73 -12.25 -11.99 14.78
C ILE A 73 -12.03 -10.64 14.08
N MET A 74 -11.90 -10.69 12.75
CA MET A 74 -11.83 -9.52 11.88
C MET A 74 -12.95 -9.59 10.84
N SER A 75 -13.50 -8.45 10.43
CA SER A 75 -14.50 -8.39 9.37
C SER A 75 -13.91 -7.82 8.08
N ILE A 76 -14.32 -8.39 6.94
CA ILE A 76 -14.10 -7.86 5.61
C ILE A 76 -15.47 -7.48 5.05
N GLN A 77 -15.64 -6.22 4.68
CA GLN A 77 -16.87 -5.69 4.12
C GLN A 77 -16.61 -4.95 2.82
N GLN A 78 -17.65 -4.78 2.01
CA GLN A 78 -17.61 -3.94 0.83
C GLN A 78 -17.23 -2.50 1.21
N ASN A 79 -16.25 -1.95 0.50
CA ASN A 79 -15.93 -0.52 0.49
C ASN A 79 -16.15 0.00 -0.93
N LYS A 80 -17.19 0.81 -1.14
CA LYS A 80 -17.52 1.35 -2.46
C LYS A 80 -16.44 2.25 -3.06
N SER A 81 -15.54 2.77 -2.23
CA SER A 81 -14.41 3.59 -2.66
C SER A 81 -13.16 2.75 -3.00
N ASP A 82 -13.21 1.44 -2.79
CA ASP A 82 -12.10 0.52 -3.07
C ASP A 82 -12.56 -0.52 -4.11
N LEU A 83 -12.05 -0.39 -5.33
CA LEU A 83 -12.35 -1.31 -6.45
C LEU A 83 -11.91 -2.76 -6.19
N TYR A 84 -11.03 -2.98 -5.21
CA TYR A 84 -10.52 -4.30 -4.83
C TYR A 84 -11.20 -4.87 -3.58
N SER A 85 -12.19 -4.18 -3.03
CA SER A 85 -13.00 -4.69 -1.94
C SER A 85 -14.02 -5.73 -2.44
N LEU A 86 -14.74 -6.33 -1.51
CA LEU A 86 -15.86 -7.21 -1.84
C LEU A 86 -16.87 -6.53 -2.76
N SER A 87 -17.35 -7.22 -3.78
CA SER A 87 -18.36 -6.74 -4.69
C SER A 87 -19.74 -6.52 -4.01
N SER A 88 -20.02 -7.25 -2.94
CA SER A 88 -21.20 -7.09 -2.07
C SER A 88 -20.96 -7.73 -0.71
N ASN A 89 -21.66 -7.23 0.33
CA ASN A 89 -21.63 -7.82 1.67
C ASN A 89 -22.48 -9.08 1.83
N ALA A 90 -23.43 -9.31 0.94
CA ALA A 90 -24.31 -10.47 0.99
C ALA A 90 -23.60 -11.70 0.40
N ILE A 91 -22.83 -12.40 1.23
CA ILE A 91 -22.07 -13.57 0.81
C ILE A 91 -23.00 -14.77 0.68
N LYS A 92 -22.90 -15.47 -0.45
CA LYS A 92 -23.66 -16.68 -0.76
C LYS A 92 -22.85 -17.94 -0.56
N GLU A 93 -21.62 -17.95 -1.10
CA GLU A 93 -20.72 -19.10 -1.08
C GLU A 93 -19.28 -18.63 -0.99
N LEU A 94 -18.46 -19.43 -0.30
CA LEU A 94 -16.99 -19.32 -0.26
C LEU A 94 -16.41 -20.62 -0.77
N TYR A 95 -15.48 -20.55 -1.70
CA TYR A 95 -14.79 -21.73 -2.22
C TYR A 95 -13.27 -21.48 -2.21
N LYS A 96 -12.54 -22.44 -1.65
CA LYS A 96 -11.07 -22.44 -1.68
C LYS A 96 -10.61 -23.34 -2.80
N ASP A 97 -9.87 -22.80 -3.76
CA ASP A 97 -9.31 -23.58 -4.87
C ASP A 97 -8.04 -24.37 -4.45
N GLN A 98 -7.53 -25.15 -5.40
CA GLN A 98 -6.35 -26.01 -5.17
C GLN A 98 -5.06 -25.20 -4.97
N GLU A 99 -5.00 -23.96 -5.51
CA GLU A 99 -3.86 -23.06 -5.38
C GLU A 99 -3.90 -22.27 -4.07
N GLY A 100 -5.01 -22.34 -3.33
CA GLY A 100 -5.22 -21.65 -2.05
C GLY A 100 -5.93 -20.32 -2.20
N GLY A 101 -6.35 -19.92 -3.40
CA GLY A 101 -7.19 -18.76 -3.65
C GLY A 101 -8.62 -18.95 -3.15
N ILE A 102 -9.30 -17.85 -2.83
CA ILE A 102 -10.66 -17.87 -2.32
C ILE A 102 -11.60 -17.17 -3.30
N TRP A 103 -12.56 -17.92 -3.77
CA TRP A 103 -13.68 -17.44 -4.58
C TRP A 103 -14.84 -17.08 -3.66
N VAL A 104 -15.35 -15.88 -3.80
CA VAL A 104 -16.43 -15.33 -3.01
C VAL A 104 -17.61 -15.03 -3.92
N CYS A 105 -18.64 -15.86 -3.85
CA CYS A 105 -19.90 -15.61 -4.55
C CYS A 105 -20.81 -14.73 -3.69
N THR A 106 -21.42 -13.70 -4.28
CA THR A 106 -22.32 -12.78 -3.60
C THR A 106 -23.71 -12.81 -4.23
N ASP A 107 -24.75 -12.40 -3.49
CA ASP A 107 -26.12 -12.43 -4.02
C ASP A 107 -26.32 -11.45 -5.20
N ASN A 108 -25.77 -10.23 -5.14
CA ASN A 108 -26.04 -9.18 -6.13
C ASN A 108 -24.79 -8.52 -6.71
N GLY A 109 -23.59 -8.93 -6.31
CA GLY A 109 -22.32 -8.30 -6.73
C GLY A 109 -21.47 -9.19 -7.64
N GLY A 110 -21.99 -10.36 -8.06
CA GLY A 110 -21.20 -11.32 -8.83
C GLY A 110 -20.19 -12.09 -8.01
N ILE A 111 -18.95 -12.24 -8.53
CA ILE A 111 -17.90 -13.05 -7.92
C ILE A 111 -16.69 -12.17 -7.64
N SER A 112 -16.14 -12.26 -6.43
CA SER A 112 -14.83 -11.70 -6.05
C SER A 112 -13.82 -12.82 -5.86
N TYR A 113 -12.56 -12.57 -6.22
CA TYR A 113 -11.47 -13.52 -6.04
C TYR A 113 -10.36 -12.93 -5.17
N SER A 114 -10.02 -13.63 -4.10
CA SER A 114 -8.85 -13.31 -3.26
C SER A 114 -7.75 -14.31 -3.59
N PRO A 115 -6.66 -13.88 -4.26
CA PRO A 115 -5.55 -14.76 -4.57
C PRO A 115 -4.89 -15.30 -3.31
N PRO A 116 -4.17 -16.44 -3.38
CA PRO A 116 -3.34 -16.91 -2.28
C PRO A 116 -2.27 -15.85 -1.95
N TYR A 117 -1.60 -16.02 -0.81
CA TYR A 117 -0.59 -15.07 -0.34
C TYR A 117 0.32 -14.58 -1.48
N SER A 118 0.32 -13.28 -1.74
CA SER A 118 1.27 -12.62 -2.64
C SER A 118 2.48 -12.13 -1.84
N LYS A 119 3.69 -12.39 -2.37
CA LYS A 119 4.93 -11.79 -1.85
C LYS A 119 4.99 -10.29 -2.14
N PHE A 120 4.12 -9.78 -3.02
CA PHE A 120 4.03 -8.37 -3.39
C PHE A 120 2.89 -7.70 -2.64
N LYS A 121 3.20 -6.63 -1.90
CA LYS A 121 2.22 -5.72 -1.33
C LYS A 121 1.96 -4.61 -2.35
N ARG A 122 0.72 -4.44 -2.76
CA ARG A 122 0.34 -3.37 -3.67
C ARG A 122 0.05 -2.08 -2.89
N HIS A 123 0.58 -0.97 -3.40
CA HIS A 123 0.26 0.39 -2.99
C HIS A 123 -0.42 1.09 -4.16
N TYR A 124 -1.58 1.68 -3.95
CA TYR A 124 -2.40 2.29 -4.99
C TYR A 124 -3.22 3.45 -4.44
N ASN A 125 -3.73 4.28 -5.35
CA ASN A 125 -4.59 5.40 -5.01
C ASN A 125 -5.99 4.92 -4.64
N ILE A 126 -6.50 5.34 -3.47
CA ILE A 126 -7.88 5.13 -3.05
C ILE A 126 -8.50 6.52 -2.85
N PRO A 127 -9.44 6.94 -3.72
CA PRO A 127 -10.06 8.25 -3.61
C PRO A 127 -10.67 8.50 -2.23
N GLY A 128 -10.37 9.67 -1.65
CA GLY A 128 -10.89 10.06 -0.33
C GLY A 128 -10.16 9.44 0.86
N GLN A 129 -9.11 8.66 0.65
CA GLN A 129 -8.26 8.11 1.71
C GLN A 129 -6.83 8.67 1.63
N ARG A 130 -6.09 8.60 2.76
CA ARG A 130 -4.67 8.95 2.80
C ARG A 130 -3.83 7.76 2.32
N THR A 131 -3.81 7.55 1.01
CA THR A 131 -3.03 6.51 0.33
C THR A 131 -2.09 7.17 -0.68
N LEU A 132 -1.47 6.37 -1.54
CA LEU A 132 -0.74 6.88 -2.69
C LEU A 132 -1.64 7.84 -3.49
N ASN A 133 -1.12 8.99 -3.88
CA ASN A 133 -1.79 9.93 -4.77
C ASN A 133 -1.15 9.83 -6.16
N GLY A 134 -1.98 9.72 -7.19
CA GLY A 134 -1.54 9.45 -8.58
C GLY A 134 -1.49 7.95 -8.92
N ASP A 135 -1.65 7.65 -10.19
CA ASP A 135 -1.77 6.28 -10.70
C ASP A 135 -0.56 5.84 -11.53
N ILE A 136 0.20 6.79 -12.09
CA ILE A 136 1.38 6.51 -12.93
C ILE A 136 2.65 6.86 -12.15
N ILE A 137 3.42 5.84 -11.81
CA ILE A 137 4.66 5.99 -11.05
C ILE A 137 5.84 6.02 -12.03
N HIS A 138 6.69 7.04 -11.89
CA HIS A 138 7.91 7.17 -12.70
C HIS A 138 9.16 6.73 -11.98
N ASP A 139 9.32 7.15 -10.72
CA ASP A 139 10.54 6.84 -9.98
C ASP A 139 10.27 6.71 -8.48
N ILE A 140 11.17 5.98 -7.80
CA ILE A 140 11.12 5.80 -6.36
C ILE A 140 12.52 5.88 -5.77
N CYS A 141 12.68 6.49 -4.60
CA CYS A 141 13.91 6.42 -3.84
C CYS A 141 13.66 6.32 -2.33
N ILE A 142 14.64 5.82 -1.60
CA ILE A 142 14.59 5.72 -0.14
C ILE A 142 15.54 6.75 0.45
N ASP A 143 15.06 7.49 1.45
CA ASP A 143 15.90 8.41 2.21
C ASP A 143 16.59 7.71 3.39
N LYS A 144 17.54 8.42 4.03
CA LYS A 144 18.27 7.91 5.19
C LYS A 144 17.40 7.63 6.43
N ASN A 145 16.20 8.17 6.48
CA ASN A 145 15.23 7.95 7.57
C ASN A 145 14.31 6.75 7.28
N ASN A 146 14.59 6.03 6.17
CA ASN A 146 13.79 4.90 5.70
C ASN A 146 12.36 5.30 5.29
N ASN A 147 12.16 6.50 4.75
CA ASN A 147 10.94 6.86 4.04
C ASN A 147 11.11 6.55 2.55
N LEU A 148 10.06 6.02 1.93
CA LEU A 148 9.99 5.83 0.49
C LEU A 148 9.36 7.06 -0.15
N TRP A 149 10.10 7.69 -1.07
CA TRP A 149 9.64 8.78 -1.89
C TRP A 149 9.22 8.25 -3.26
N ILE A 150 8.09 8.72 -3.76
CA ILE A 150 7.46 8.19 -4.97
C ILE A 150 7.06 9.36 -5.86
N GLY A 151 7.66 9.45 -7.04
CA GLY A 151 7.34 10.43 -8.07
C GLY A 151 6.26 9.92 -8.99
N THR A 152 5.27 10.76 -9.27
CA THR A 152 4.15 10.43 -10.15
C THR A 152 4.06 11.36 -11.35
N GLU A 153 3.41 10.91 -12.42
CA GLU A 153 3.14 11.71 -13.63
C GLU A 153 2.20 12.88 -13.37
N ASP A 154 1.17 12.65 -12.55
CA ASP A 154 -0.05 13.45 -12.51
C ASP A 154 -0.34 14.09 -11.15
N ALA A 155 0.27 13.62 -10.07
CA ALA A 155 -0.11 14.00 -8.72
C ALA A 155 1.05 14.49 -7.82
N GLY A 156 2.23 14.69 -8.41
CA GLY A 156 3.40 15.20 -7.71
C GLY A 156 4.18 14.12 -6.97
N LEU A 157 4.68 14.47 -5.80
CA LEU A 157 5.54 13.64 -4.98
C LEU A 157 4.75 13.06 -3.79
N ASN A 158 4.96 11.78 -3.51
CA ASN A 158 4.44 11.13 -2.33
C ASN A 158 5.58 10.65 -1.43
N LYS A 159 5.37 10.72 -0.11
CA LYS A 159 6.21 10.10 0.90
C LYS A 159 5.43 9.01 1.62
N LEU A 160 5.95 7.80 1.64
CA LEU A 160 5.47 6.71 2.47
C LEU A 160 6.43 6.50 3.63
N ASN A 161 5.96 6.72 4.85
CA ASN A 161 6.69 6.33 6.05
C ASN A 161 6.62 4.81 6.21
N MET A 162 7.77 4.14 6.12
CA MET A 162 7.84 2.67 6.18
C MET A 162 7.60 2.09 7.58
N LYS A 163 7.56 2.91 8.64
CA LYS A 163 7.32 2.44 10.02
C LYS A 163 5.84 2.33 10.34
N ASP A 164 5.08 3.38 10.02
CA ASP A 164 3.64 3.47 10.35
C ASP A 164 2.72 3.36 9.13
N HIS A 165 3.32 3.23 7.93
CA HIS A 165 2.63 3.14 6.65
C HIS A 165 1.76 4.36 6.29
N SER A 166 2.05 5.52 6.87
CA SER A 166 1.35 6.77 6.55
C SER A 166 1.86 7.39 5.26
N TYR A 167 0.95 8.05 4.52
CA TYR A 167 1.26 8.79 3.30
C TYR A 167 1.18 10.29 3.52
N THR A 168 2.12 11.01 2.92
CA THR A 168 2.10 12.48 2.77
C THR A 168 2.34 12.81 1.31
N SER A 169 1.53 13.69 0.72
CA SER A 169 1.66 14.12 -0.67
C SER A 169 2.05 15.59 -0.78
N PHE A 170 2.87 15.90 -1.79
CA PHE A 170 3.38 17.20 -2.14
C PHE A 170 3.07 17.50 -3.60
N ASN A 171 2.62 18.70 -3.89
CA ASN A 171 2.25 19.18 -5.22
C ASN A 171 2.71 20.63 -5.41
N ASP A 172 2.34 21.23 -6.53
CA ASP A 172 2.63 22.62 -6.85
C ASP A 172 2.08 23.60 -5.81
N MET A 173 0.90 23.34 -5.23
CA MET A 173 0.36 24.14 -4.13
C MET A 173 1.22 24.09 -2.86
N LYS A 174 2.10 23.09 -2.74
CA LYS A 174 3.04 22.91 -1.63
C LYS A 174 4.49 23.23 -2.01
N GLY A 175 4.69 23.91 -3.14
CA GLY A 175 5.98 24.46 -3.55
C GLY A 175 6.77 23.64 -4.56
N LEU A 176 6.26 22.51 -5.07
CA LEU A 176 6.86 21.87 -6.23
C LEU A 176 6.72 22.77 -7.46
N SER A 177 7.74 22.79 -8.30
CA SER A 177 7.70 23.54 -9.57
C SER A 177 6.76 22.92 -10.60
N GLN A 178 6.50 21.59 -10.47
CA GLN A 178 5.59 20.85 -11.34
C GLN A 178 5.12 19.55 -10.66
N ASN A 179 3.92 19.06 -11.01
CA ASN A 179 3.37 17.81 -10.49
C ASN A 179 3.80 16.55 -11.27
N CYS A 180 4.44 16.70 -12.42
CA CYS A 180 4.96 15.59 -13.21
C CYS A 180 6.42 15.32 -12.82
N ILE A 181 6.67 14.27 -12.02
CA ILE A 181 7.96 13.94 -11.43
C ILE A 181 8.54 12.71 -12.12
N HIS A 182 9.69 12.86 -12.77
CA HIS A 182 10.35 11.80 -13.55
C HIS A 182 11.55 11.16 -12.87
N GLY A 183 12.27 11.90 -12.00
CA GLY A 183 13.46 11.37 -11.35
C GLY A 183 13.58 11.79 -9.89
N LEU A 184 14.08 10.89 -9.06
CA LEU A 184 14.30 11.12 -7.64
C LEU A 184 15.68 10.63 -7.20
N ALA A 185 16.40 11.45 -6.42
CA ALA A 185 17.63 11.03 -5.79
C ALA A 185 17.73 11.60 -4.36
N SER A 186 18.00 10.74 -3.39
CA SER A 186 18.23 11.16 -2.01
C SER A 186 19.72 11.22 -1.72
N ILE A 187 20.23 12.42 -1.38
CA ILE A 187 21.62 12.67 -1.02
C ILE A 187 21.64 13.39 0.32
N ASP A 188 22.17 12.74 1.34
CA ASP A 188 22.24 13.22 2.73
C ASP A 188 20.86 13.62 3.30
N ASN A 189 20.63 14.91 3.56
CA ASN A 189 19.35 15.45 4.02
C ASN A 189 18.49 16.06 2.91
N HIS A 190 18.87 15.87 1.67
CA HIS A 190 18.23 16.50 0.53
C HIS A 190 17.62 15.46 -0.40
N LEU A 191 16.43 15.78 -0.89
CA LEU A 191 15.79 15.07 -1.97
C LEU A 191 15.85 15.94 -3.24
N TRP A 192 16.46 15.39 -4.26
CA TRP A 192 16.51 15.95 -5.61
C TRP A 192 15.33 15.43 -6.39
N ILE A 193 14.54 16.32 -6.95
CA ILE A 193 13.26 16.02 -7.59
C ILE A 193 13.32 16.54 -9.03
N GLY A 194 13.48 15.65 -9.97
CA GLY A 194 13.50 15.98 -11.40
C GLY A 194 12.09 16.03 -11.96
N THR A 195 11.73 17.16 -12.56
CA THR A 195 10.41 17.37 -13.15
C THR A 195 10.43 17.20 -14.66
N HIS A 196 9.25 16.97 -15.26
CA HIS A 196 9.13 16.78 -16.71
C HIS A 196 9.58 18.01 -17.52
N ALA A 197 9.30 19.22 -17.07
CA ALA A 197 9.55 20.41 -17.89
C ALA A 197 10.14 21.62 -17.14
N ASN A 198 10.27 21.55 -15.83
CA ASN A 198 10.67 22.67 -14.98
C ASN A 198 12.00 22.42 -14.24
N GLY A 199 12.88 21.55 -14.75
CA GLY A 199 14.18 21.31 -14.14
C GLY A 199 14.09 20.50 -12.83
N ILE A 200 14.85 20.91 -11.83
CA ILE A 200 15.05 20.13 -10.59
C ILE A 200 14.70 20.96 -9.37
N ASP A 201 13.82 20.44 -8.52
CA ASP A 201 13.56 20.94 -7.19
C ASP A 201 14.47 20.26 -6.15
N LEU A 202 15.00 21.03 -5.21
CA LEU A 202 15.77 20.53 -4.08
C LEU A 202 14.93 20.71 -2.80
N MET A 203 14.60 19.61 -2.14
CA MET A 203 13.84 19.60 -0.89
C MET A 203 14.76 19.24 0.29
N ASP A 204 14.67 19.96 1.40
CA ASP A 204 15.21 19.53 2.69
C ASP A 204 14.26 18.49 3.30
N ILE A 205 14.74 17.24 3.45
CA ILE A 205 13.95 16.09 3.94
C ILE A 205 13.48 16.28 5.39
N ARG A 206 14.20 17.07 6.22
CA ARG A 206 13.85 17.28 7.63
C ARG A 206 12.69 18.26 7.79
N THR A 207 12.68 19.30 6.97
CA THR A 207 11.62 20.33 6.99
C THR A 207 10.51 20.07 5.99
N GLU A 208 10.75 19.16 5.06
CA GLU A 208 9.83 18.81 3.95
C GLU A 208 9.47 20.03 3.08
N LYS A 209 10.42 20.97 2.94
CA LYS A 209 10.23 22.19 2.15
C LYS A 209 11.19 22.22 0.97
N ILE A 210 10.70 22.72 -0.16
CA ILE A 210 11.54 23.06 -1.30
C ILE A 210 12.42 24.25 -0.88
N ILE A 211 13.74 24.07 -0.98
CA ILE A 211 14.74 25.08 -0.58
C ILE A 211 15.42 25.74 -1.78
N LYS A 212 15.40 25.07 -2.93
CA LYS A 212 16.00 25.59 -4.15
C LYS A 212 15.39 24.95 -5.38
N HIS A 213 15.42 25.70 -6.47
CA HIS A 213 15.06 25.25 -7.79
C HIS A 213 16.23 25.49 -8.75
N TYR A 214 16.52 24.48 -9.61
CA TYR A 214 17.59 24.54 -10.61
C TYR A 214 17.00 24.35 -12.00
N THR A 215 17.34 25.25 -12.89
CA THR A 215 17.17 25.09 -14.33
C THR A 215 18.52 24.75 -14.96
N ILE A 216 18.55 23.82 -15.91
CA ILE A 216 19.77 23.40 -16.61
C ILE A 216 19.96 24.26 -17.86
N SER A 217 18.89 24.73 -18.44
CA SER A 217 18.91 25.58 -19.63
C SER A 217 19.35 27.01 -19.28
N VAL A 218 20.41 27.47 -19.93
CA VAL A 218 20.86 28.85 -19.86
C VAL A 218 19.99 29.77 -20.74
N ASN A 219 19.28 29.19 -21.72
CA ASN A 219 18.41 29.91 -22.64
C ASN A 219 16.93 29.66 -22.27
N PRO A 220 16.19 30.69 -21.79
CA PRO A 220 14.78 30.56 -21.41
C PRO A 220 13.85 30.10 -22.54
N TYR A 221 14.32 30.13 -23.80
CA TYR A 221 13.56 29.64 -24.96
C TYR A 221 13.93 28.20 -25.36
N ALA A 222 14.88 27.54 -24.67
CA ALA A 222 15.35 26.19 -24.98
C ALA A 222 15.00 25.23 -23.84
N ASN A 223 13.71 25.09 -23.51
CA ASN A 223 13.18 24.32 -22.37
C ASN A 223 13.46 22.80 -22.42
N LYS A 224 14.04 22.27 -23.51
CA LYS A 224 14.29 20.82 -23.65
C LYS A 224 15.33 20.29 -22.67
N ASN A 225 16.26 21.11 -22.17
CA ASN A 225 17.25 20.70 -21.17
C ASN A 225 16.64 20.56 -19.77
N ASP A 226 15.53 21.24 -19.52
CA ASP A 226 14.82 21.21 -18.24
C ASP A 226 13.83 20.05 -18.17
N ILE A 227 13.73 19.23 -19.22
CA ILE A 227 13.03 17.95 -19.22
C ILE A 227 13.94 16.92 -18.60
N ILE A 228 13.72 16.65 -17.32
CA ILE A 228 14.46 15.63 -16.59
C ILE A 228 13.86 14.26 -16.91
N VAL A 229 14.70 13.32 -17.30
CA VAL A 229 14.31 11.94 -17.60
C VAL A 229 14.64 11.03 -16.42
N TYR A 230 15.82 11.26 -15.80
CA TYR A 230 16.26 10.43 -14.69
C TYR A 230 17.32 11.15 -13.85
N LEU A 231 17.37 10.82 -12.56
CA LEU A 231 18.40 11.28 -11.62
C LEU A 231 19.16 10.07 -11.07
N TYR A 232 20.49 10.13 -11.10
CA TYR A 232 21.31 9.04 -10.57
C TYR A 232 22.38 9.55 -9.61
N LYS A 233 22.35 9.10 -8.36
CA LYS A 233 23.36 9.41 -7.36
C LYS A 233 24.62 8.55 -7.56
N LEU A 234 25.77 9.19 -7.70
CA LEU A 234 27.08 8.54 -7.72
C LEU A 234 27.57 8.21 -6.29
N GLN A 235 28.58 7.33 -6.20
CA GLN A 235 29.17 6.94 -4.90
C GLN A 235 29.81 8.10 -4.14
N ASN A 236 30.34 9.10 -4.86
CA ASN A 236 30.94 10.31 -4.29
C ASN A 236 29.91 11.42 -3.94
N ASN A 237 28.62 11.10 -3.94
CA ASN A 237 27.50 12.02 -3.76
C ASN A 237 27.30 13.05 -4.89
N ASP A 238 28.01 12.95 -6.01
CA ASP A 238 27.64 13.70 -7.20
C ASP A 238 26.32 13.19 -7.79
N LEU A 239 25.62 14.05 -8.49
CA LEU A 239 24.37 13.72 -9.15
C LEU A 239 24.54 13.74 -10.67
N LEU A 240 24.21 12.64 -11.34
CA LEU A 240 24.01 12.61 -12.77
C LEU A 240 22.54 12.94 -13.08
N VAL A 241 22.36 13.85 -14.01
CA VAL A 241 21.07 14.33 -14.47
C VAL A 241 20.90 13.98 -15.93
N ALA A 242 20.06 13.01 -16.23
CA ALA A 242 19.69 12.69 -17.60
C ALA A 242 18.53 13.60 -18.03
N THR A 243 18.72 14.29 -19.15
CA THR A 243 17.72 15.17 -19.75
C THR A 243 17.36 14.71 -21.16
N ALA A 244 16.37 15.31 -21.77
CA ALA A 244 16.01 15.01 -23.17
C ALA A 244 17.14 15.31 -24.18
N LEU A 245 18.14 16.13 -23.83
CA LEU A 245 19.22 16.54 -24.74
C LEU A 245 20.61 16.04 -24.32
N GLY A 246 20.76 15.36 -23.21
CA GLY A 246 22.05 14.84 -22.77
C GLY A 246 22.12 14.55 -21.28
N VAL A 247 23.33 14.24 -20.81
CA VAL A 247 23.60 13.94 -19.40
C VAL A 247 24.49 15.03 -18.81
N TYR A 248 24.07 15.57 -17.67
CA TYR A 248 24.81 16.57 -16.91
C TYR A 248 25.27 15.98 -15.58
N GLN A 249 26.40 16.45 -15.08
CA GLN A 249 26.89 16.09 -13.76
C GLN A 249 26.85 17.31 -12.86
N TYR A 250 26.12 17.21 -11.75
CA TYR A 250 26.19 18.17 -10.65
C TYR A 250 27.26 17.72 -9.67
N LEU A 251 28.31 18.54 -9.54
CA LEU A 251 29.41 18.27 -8.63
C LEU A 251 29.04 18.73 -7.22
N SER A 252 29.06 17.83 -6.28
CA SER A 252 28.92 18.15 -4.87
C SER A 252 30.15 18.96 -4.43
N LEU A 253 29.92 20.18 -3.90
CA LEU A 253 30.98 21.12 -3.52
C LEU A 253 31.88 20.63 -2.35
N ILE A 254 31.81 19.38 -1.95
CA ILE A 254 32.63 18.81 -0.87
C ILE A 254 34.11 18.62 -1.27
N HIS A 255 34.49 18.83 -2.56
CA HIS A 255 35.84 18.62 -3.06
C HIS A 255 36.48 19.86 -3.72
N ILE A 256 36.07 21.06 -3.39
CA ILE A 256 36.94 22.22 -3.68
C ILE A 256 37.95 22.30 -2.54
N SER A 257 39.00 21.47 -2.57
CA SER A 257 40.26 21.79 -1.97
C SER A 257 40.80 23.02 -2.70
N GLU A 258 41.03 24.11 -1.97
CA GLU A 258 41.73 25.27 -2.50
C GLU A 258 43.01 24.84 -3.23
N PRO A 259 43.34 25.43 -4.40
CA PRO A 259 44.60 25.15 -5.04
C PRO A 259 45.70 25.59 -4.08
N THR A 260 46.50 24.64 -3.61
CA THR A 260 47.76 24.91 -2.93
C THR A 260 48.57 25.81 -3.83
N ARG A 261 48.86 27.04 -3.35
CA ARG A 261 49.82 27.98 -3.93
C ARG A 261 51.22 27.41 -3.85
#